data_91ac0244e78248b9ebec0d10b0d5b73f
#
_entry.id   91ac0244e78248b9ebec0d10b0d5b73f
#
_cell.length_a   1.000
_cell.length_b   1.000
_cell.length_c   1.000
_cell.angle_alpha   90.00
_cell.angle_beta   90.00
_cell.angle_gamma   90.00
#
_symmetry.space_group_name_H-M   'P 1'
#
loop_
_entity.id
_entity.type
_entity.pdbx_description
1 polymer ?
#
loop_
_entity_poly.entity_id
_entity_poly.type
_entity_poly.pdbx_seq_one_letter_code
_entity_poly.pdbx_strand_id
1 'polypeptide(L)'
;LVGNNGCGKSTLLQIIAGQLSPSSGVIVRPDDLYYIPQHFGQYDSLTIAQALQIERKQQALHAILAGDVSNENFTILNDDWNIEERSIAALDLWGLGQFTLSYPMNLLSGGEKTRVFLAGMDIHHPSVILMDEPTNHLDSSGRQRLYDWVEKYRSTLLVVSHDRTLLNLLPEICELEKHQINYYGGNYEFYKE
;
A
#
# COMPACT_ATOMS: atom_id res chain seq x y z
N LEU A 1 5.18 13.38 -3.73
CA LEU A 1 6.04 14.12 -2.81
C LEU A 1 7.49 13.91 -3.20
N VAL A 2 8.20 15.00 -3.48
CA VAL A 2 9.61 15.02 -3.87
C VAL A 2 10.45 15.77 -2.83
N GLY A 3 11.78 15.73 -2.96
CA GLY A 3 12.73 16.43 -2.08
C GLY A 3 14.02 15.64 -1.92
N ASN A 4 15.04 16.26 -1.35
CA ASN A 4 16.36 15.66 -1.16
C ASN A 4 16.31 14.39 -0.29
N ASN A 5 17.30 13.50 -0.47
CA ASN A 5 17.41 12.33 0.41
C ASN A 5 17.65 12.77 1.85
N GLY A 6 16.97 12.11 2.79
CA GLY A 6 17.06 12.45 4.22
C GLY A 6 16.24 13.66 4.67
N CYS A 7 15.48 14.35 3.81
CA CYS A 7 14.65 15.49 4.23
C CYS A 7 13.41 15.12 5.03
N GLY A 8 13.11 13.81 5.20
CA GLY A 8 12.00 13.34 6.04
C GLY A 8 10.76 12.87 5.30
N LYS A 9 10.80 12.61 3.98
CA LYS A 9 9.64 12.14 3.18
C LYS A 9 9.01 10.87 3.74
N SER A 10 9.81 9.82 3.94
CA SER A 10 9.33 8.55 4.50
C SER A 10 8.82 8.73 5.93
N THR A 11 9.50 9.55 6.74
CA THR A 11 9.05 9.88 8.11
C THR A 11 7.68 10.54 8.08
N LEU A 12 7.46 11.49 7.17
CA LEU A 12 6.15 12.15 7.01
C LEU A 12 5.06 11.13 6.62
N LEU A 13 5.33 10.23 5.66
CA LEU A 13 4.39 9.16 5.30
C LEU A 13 4.07 8.26 6.49
N GLN A 14 5.07 7.83 7.27
CA GLN A 14 4.89 7.01 8.46
C GLN A 14 4.05 7.73 9.55
N ILE A 15 4.24 9.03 9.72
CA ILE A 15 3.44 9.84 10.63
C ILE A 15 1.98 9.92 10.13
N ILE A 16 1.74 10.18 8.85
CA ILE A 16 0.39 10.18 8.26
C ILE A 16 -0.24 8.78 8.37
N ALA A 17 0.52 7.71 8.12
CA ALA A 17 0.08 6.33 8.29
C ALA A 17 -0.19 5.95 9.76
N GLY A 18 0.26 6.77 10.73
CA GLY A 18 0.12 6.51 12.17
C GLY A 18 1.08 5.46 12.71
N GLN A 19 2.14 5.17 11.99
CA GLN A 19 3.22 4.31 12.48
C GLN A 19 4.17 5.07 13.40
N LEU A 20 4.25 6.39 13.25
CA LEU A 20 4.99 7.30 14.12
C LEU A 20 4.06 8.39 14.65
N SER A 21 4.29 8.81 15.89
CA SER A 21 3.59 9.94 16.49
C SER A 21 4.25 11.26 16.07
N PRO A 22 3.48 12.30 15.72
CA PRO A 22 4.03 13.62 15.45
C PRO A 22 4.58 14.23 16.76
N SER A 23 5.65 15.02 16.67
CA SER A 23 6.21 15.76 17.81
C SER A 23 5.25 16.87 18.30
N SER A 24 4.42 17.40 17.42
CA SER A 24 3.40 18.41 17.70
C SER A 24 2.32 18.40 16.62
N GLY A 25 1.16 18.96 16.91
CA GLY A 25 0.04 19.01 15.97
C GLY A 25 -0.84 17.77 16.04
N VAL A 26 -1.84 17.72 15.16
CA VAL A 26 -2.82 16.62 15.05
C VAL A 26 -2.93 16.21 13.59
N ILE A 27 -3.06 14.91 13.35
CA ILE A 27 -3.33 14.35 12.03
C ILE A 27 -4.75 13.79 12.05
N VAL A 28 -5.55 14.25 11.10
CA VAL A 28 -6.87 13.67 10.81
C VAL A 28 -6.72 12.83 9.54
N ARG A 29 -7.08 11.56 9.63
CA ARG A 29 -6.99 10.61 8.51
C ARG A 29 -8.21 9.70 8.49
N PRO A 30 -8.58 9.13 7.32
CA PRO A 30 -9.62 8.11 7.26
C PRO A 30 -9.13 6.78 7.86
N ASP A 31 -10.08 5.95 8.30
CA ASP A 31 -9.77 4.64 8.89
C ASP A 31 -9.26 3.63 7.82
N ASP A 32 -9.64 3.82 6.56
CA ASP A 32 -9.29 2.98 5.42
C ASP A 32 -8.02 3.43 4.67
N LEU A 33 -7.16 4.21 5.31
CA LEU A 33 -5.87 4.58 4.75
C LEU A 33 -4.96 3.36 4.61
N TYR A 34 -4.36 3.18 3.43
CA TYR A 34 -3.44 2.09 3.12
C TYR A 34 -2.02 2.62 2.86
N TYR A 35 -1.03 2.01 3.51
CA TYR A 35 0.38 2.41 3.40
C TYR A 35 1.25 1.30 2.82
N ILE A 36 1.98 1.63 1.75
CA ILE A 36 2.97 0.76 1.12
C ILE A 36 4.35 1.27 1.50
N PRO A 37 5.10 0.57 2.37
CA PRO A 37 6.40 1.00 2.86
C PRO A 37 7.52 0.74 1.84
N GLN A 38 8.61 1.49 1.96
CA GLN A 38 9.83 1.27 1.20
C GLN A 38 10.55 -0.03 1.61
N HIS A 39 10.54 -0.36 2.90
CA HIS A 39 11.22 -1.52 3.47
C HIS A 39 10.21 -2.48 4.09
N PHE A 40 10.48 -3.78 3.96
CA PHE A 40 9.54 -4.84 4.35
C PHE A 40 10.07 -5.74 5.48
N GLY A 41 11.25 -5.47 6.05
CA GLY A 41 11.87 -6.33 7.08
C GLY A 41 10.98 -6.57 8.32
N GLN A 42 10.16 -5.59 8.68
CA GLN A 42 9.20 -5.73 9.79
C GLN A 42 8.08 -6.76 9.53
N TYR A 43 7.90 -7.19 8.28
CA TYR A 43 6.89 -8.18 7.88
C TYR A 43 7.48 -9.58 7.67
N ASP A 44 8.80 -9.78 7.83
CA ASP A 44 9.49 -11.03 7.51
C ASP A 44 9.00 -12.22 8.35
N SER A 45 8.54 -11.99 9.59
CA SER A 45 7.97 -13.02 10.44
C SER A 45 6.52 -13.38 10.15
N LEU A 46 5.89 -12.70 9.21
CA LEU A 46 4.47 -12.83 8.89
C LEU A 46 4.24 -13.72 7.66
N THR A 47 3.00 -14.19 7.52
CA THR A 47 2.47 -14.72 6.25
C THR A 47 1.95 -13.57 5.36
N ILE A 48 1.67 -13.86 4.09
CA ILE A 48 1.03 -12.90 3.18
C ILE A 48 -0.31 -12.41 3.76
N ALA A 49 -1.15 -13.33 4.28
CA ALA A 49 -2.44 -12.97 4.88
C ALA A 49 -2.28 -12.03 6.08
N GLN A 50 -1.27 -12.27 6.92
CA GLN A 50 -0.96 -11.42 8.07
C GLN A 50 -0.43 -10.05 7.65
N ALA A 51 0.49 -10.01 6.69
CA ALA A 51 1.05 -8.76 6.17
C ALA A 51 -0.03 -7.88 5.53
N LEU A 52 -0.98 -8.48 4.82
CA LEU A 52 -2.14 -7.83 4.22
C LEU A 52 -3.29 -7.56 5.22
N GLN A 53 -3.16 -8.00 6.48
CA GLN A 53 -4.17 -7.83 7.55
C GLN A 53 -5.55 -8.47 7.22
N ILE A 54 -5.55 -9.54 6.43
CA ILE A 54 -6.77 -10.27 6.04
C ILE A 54 -6.96 -11.58 6.82
N GLU A 55 -5.93 -12.05 7.55
CA GLU A 55 -5.93 -13.33 8.25
C GLU A 55 -7.14 -13.50 9.18
N ARG A 56 -7.47 -12.47 9.97
CA ARG A 56 -8.60 -12.55 10.91
C ARG A 56 -9.95 -12.75 10.19
N LYS A 57 -10.17 -12.06 9.06
CA LYS A 57 -11.36 -12.24 8.24
C LYS A 57 -11.39 -13.63 7.59
N GLN A 58 -10.25 -14.12 7.11
CA GLN A 58 -10.13 -15.45 6.54
C GLN A 58 -10.45 -16.54 7.58
N GLN A 59 -9.90 -16.41 8.80
CA GLN A 59 -10.19 -17.33 9.91
C GLN A 59 -11.67 -17.30 10.30
N ALA A 60 -12.27 -16.12 10.39
CA ALA A 60 -13.70 -15.96 10.68
C ALA A 60 -14.57 -16.60 9.59
N LEU A 61 -14.23 -16.40 8.31
CA LEU A 61 -14.92 -17.04 7.19
C LEU A 61 -14.85 -18.57 7.30
N HIS A 62 -13.67 -19.13 7.52
CA HIS A 62 -13.49 -20.58 7.65
C HIS A 62 -14.22 -21.15 8.88
N ALA A 63 -14.22 -20.43 10.01
CA ALA A 63 -14.97 -20.83 11.21
C ALA A 63 -16.48 -20.88 10.95
N ILE A 64 -17.04 -19.86 10.29
CA ILE A 64 -18.46 -19.83 9.93
C ILE A 64 -18.81 -20.97 8.98
N LEU A 65 -18.00 -21.23 7.95
CA LEU A 65 -18.21 -22.33 7.02
C LEU A 65 -18.09 -23.69 7.68
N ALA A 66 -17.31 -23.82 8.77
CA ALA A 66 -17.21 -25.01 9.60
C ALA A 66 -18.36 -25.17 10.62
N GLY A 67 -19.30 -24.21 10.67
CA GLY A 67 -20.49 -24.26 11.53
C GLY A 67 -20.40 -23.44 12.82
N ASP A 68 -19.33 -22.66 13.03
CA ASP A 68 -19.24 -21.70 14.15
C ASP A 68 -19.98 -20.40 13.79
N VAL A 69 -21.23 -20.33 14.16
CA VAL A 69 -22.13 -19.17 13.92
C VAL A 69 -22.07 -18.13 15.05
N SER A 70 -20.93 -17.98 15.72
CA SER A 70 -20.75 -16.97 16.77
C SER A 70 -20.87 -15.54 16.20
N ASN A 71 -21.47 -14.62 16.97
CA ASN A 71 -21.59 -13.21 16.58
C ASN A 71 -20.22 -12.56 16.36
N GLU A 72 -19.18 -13.03 17.05
CA GLU A 72 -17.82 -12.53 16.91
C GLU A 72 -17.28 -12.76 15.48
N ASN A 73 -17.43 -13.97 14.94
CA ASN A 73 -17.00 -14.31 13.60
C ASN A 73 -17.74 -13.47 12.53
N PHE A 74 -19.05 -13.29 12.67
CA PHE A 74 -19.80 -12.42 11.76
C PHE A 74 -19.37 -10.95 11.85
N THR A 75 -19.07 -10.46 13.05
CA THR A 75 -18.57 -9.09 13.25
C THR A 75 -17.20 -8.91 12.60
N ILE A 76 -16.27 -9.87 12.75
CA ILE A 76 -14.93 -9.83 12.16
C ILE A 76 -15.02 -9.91 10.63
N LEU A 77 -15.84 -10.80 10.11
CA LEU A 77 -16.03 -10.97 8.65
C LEU A 77 -16.65 -9.72 8.03
N ASN A 78 -17.59 -9.07 8.73
CA ASN A 78 -18.28 -7.84 8.31
C ASN A 78 -18.80 -7.92 6.87
N ASP A 79 -19.56 -8.97 6.56
CA ASP A 79 -20.13 -9.27 5.24
C ASP A 79 -19.12 -9.43 4.09
N ASP A 80 -17.83 -9.55 4.40
CA ASP A 80 -16.76 -9.69 3.40
C ASP A 80 -16.54 -11.16 3.00
N TRP A 81 -17.59 -11.80 2.50
CA TRP A 81 -17.61 -13.22 2.17
C TRP A 81 -16.61 -13.63 1.08
N ASN A 82 -16.22 -12.69 0.23
CA ASN A 82 -15.30 -12.92 -0.90
C ASN A 82 -13.85 -12.55 -0.58
N ILE A 83 -13.50 -12.30 0.69
CA ILE A 83 -12.17 -11.83 1.08
C ILE A 83 -11.06 -12.75 0.57
N GLU A 84 -11.21 -14.06 0.66
CA GLU A 84 -10.21 -15.03 0.23
C GLU A 84 -10.07 -15.08 -1.29
N GLU A 85 -11.18 -15.20 -2.02
CA GLU A 85 -11.21 -15.22 -3.49
C GLU A 85 -10.63 -13.91 -4.08
N ARG A 86 -11.07 -12.77 -3.53
CA ARG A 86 -10.58 -11.45 -3.95
C ARG A 86 -9.08 -11.30 -3.67
N SER A 87 -8.59 -11.82 -2.56
CA SER A 87 -7.16 -11.76 -2.21
C SER A 87 -6.32 -12.62 -3.15
N ILE A 88 -6.76 -13.83 -3.47
CA ILE A 88 -6.10 -14.71 -4.44
C ILE A 88 -6.07 -14.06 -5.83
N ALA A 89 -7.21 -13.53 -6.29
CA ALA A 89 -7.30 -12.84 -7.57
C ALA A 89 -6.38 -11.60 -7.65
N ALA A 90 -6.29 -10.82 -6.56
CA ALA A 90 -5.38 -9.69 -6.48
C ALA A 90 -3.91 -10.11 -6.53
N LEU A 91 -3.53 -11.17 -5.82
CA LEU A 91 -2.17 -11.72 -5.92
C LEU A 91 -1.85 -12.18 -7.35
N ASP A 92 -2.77 -12.87 -8.02
CA ASP A 92 -2.59 -13.31 -9.40
C ASP A 92 -2.45 -12.13 -10.36
N LEU A 93 -3.27 -11.08 -10.20
CA LEU A 93 -3.18 -9.83 -10.95
C LEU A 93 -1.78 -9.22 -10.86
N TRP A 94 -1.13 -9.29 -9.69
CA TRP A 94 0.22 -8.78 -9.47
C TRP A 94 1.33 -9.81 -9.77
N GLY A 95 0.99 -10.95 -10.42
CA GLY A 95 1.93 -11.98 -10.82
C GLY A 95 2.48 -12.80 -9.65
N LEU A 96 1.66 -13.03 -8.64
CA LEU A 96 1.97 -13.79 -7.42
C LEU A 96 1.05 -15.01 -7.25
N GLY A 97 0.33 -15.44 -8.30
CA GLY A 97 -0.64 -16.53 -8.24
C GLY A 97 -0.06 -17.90 -7.84
N GLN A 98 1.28 -18.04 -7.86
CA GLN A 98 1.97 -19.24 -7.36
C GLN A 98 2.06 -19.32 -5.84
N PHE A 99 1.81 -18.23 -5.12
CA PHE A 99 1.89 -18.18 -3.67
C PHE A 99 0.51 -18.27 -3.01
N THR A 100 0.43 -19.03 -1.92
CA THR A 100 -0.76 -19.08 -1.08
C THR A 100 -0.77 -17.93 -0.07
N LEU A 101 -1.94 -17.60 0.48
CA LEU A 101 -2.06 -16.57 1.52
C LEU A 101 -1.28 -16.91 2.81
N SER A 102 -1.02 -18.19 3.07
CA SER A 102 -0.19 -18.68 4.18
C SER A 102 1.31 -18.68 3.89
N TYR A 103 1.74 -18.26 2.69
CA TYR A 103 3.16 -18.27 2.31
C TYR A 103 3.95 -17.24 3.16
N PRO A 104 5.14 -17.62 3.69
CA PRO A 104 5.93 -16.74 4.55
C PRO A 104 6.55 -15.57 3.77
N MET A 105 6.45 -14.35 4.31
CA MET A 105 6.99 -13.14 3.70
C MET A 105 8.51 -13.16 3.55
N ASN A 106 9.26 -13.78 4.48
CA ASN A 106 10.72 -13.85 4.43
C ASN A 106 11.28 -14.68 3.26
N LEU A 107 10.46 -15.54 2.64
CA LEU A 107 10.85 -16.32 1.47
C LEU A 107 10.61 -15.58 0.15
N LEU A 108 9.98 -14.43 0.18
CA LEU A 108 9.73 -13.58 -0.97
C LEU A 108 10.94 -12.66 -1.24
N SER A 109 11.24 -12.44 -2.52
CA SER A 109 12.16 -11.39 -2.95
C SER A 109 11.60 -9.99 -2.66
N GLY A 110 12.45 -8.96 -2.68
CA GLY A 110 12.01 -7.58 -2.46
C GLY A 110 10.91 -7.13 -3.43
N GLY A 111 11.04 -7.53 -4.71
CA GLY A 111 10.01 -7.23 -5.72
C GLY A 111 8.69 -7.96 -5.48
N GLU A 112 8.73 -9.21 -5.03
CA GLU A 112 7.52 -9.96 -4.66
C GLU A 112 6.85 -9.36 -3.42
N LYS A 113 7.61 -8.96 -2.40
CA LYS A 113 7.07 -8.24 -1.23
C LYS A 113 6.37 -6.95 -1.65
N THR A 114 7.00 -6.15 -2.52
CA THR A 114 6.37 -4.94 -3.06
C THR A 114 5.04 -5.28 -3.74
N ARG A 115 5.02 -6.30 -4.60
CA ARG A 115 3.80 -6.72 -5.32
C ARG A 115 2.71 -7.26 -4.38
N VAL A 116 3.06 -7.92 -3.26
CA VAL A 116 2.09 -8.29 -2.21
C VAL A 116 1.39 -7.04 -1.68
N PHE A 117 2.15 -6.00 -1.30
CA PHE A 117 1.53 -4.76 -0.79
C PHE A 117 0.75 -4.01 -1.87
N LEU A 118 1.18 -4.05 -3.14
CA LEU A 118 0.41 -3.49 -4.25
C LEU A 118 -0.92 -4.25 -4.46
N ALA A 119 -0.93 -5.57 -4.32
CA ALA A 119 -2.17 -6.37 -4.35
C ALA A 119 -3.15 -5.96 -3.23
N GLY A 120 -2.64 -5.51 -2.09
CA GLY A 120 -3.48 -4.98 -1.01
C GLY A 120 -4.35 -3.80 -1.41
N MET A 121 -3.95 -3.00 -2.40
CA MET A 121 -4.79 -1.92 -2.93
C MET A 121 -6.07 -2.46 -3.59
N ASP A 122 -5.97 -3.57 -4.32
CA ASP A 122 -7.10 -4.24 -4.98
C ASP A 122 -7.93 -5.09 -4.01
N ILE A 123 -7.37 -5.45 -2.84
CA ILE A 123 -8.07 -6.18 -1.80
C ILE A 123 -8.91 -5.23 -0.94
N HIS A 124 -8.33 -4.12 -0.51
CA HIS A 124 -8.93 -3.22 0.48
C HIS A 124 -9.73 -2.07 -0.13
N HIS A 125 -9.46 -1.70 -1.40
CA HIS A 125 -10.06 -0.54 -2.08
C HIS A 125 -10.04 0.74 -1.23
N PRO A 126 -8.87 1.14 -0.68
CA PRO A 126 -8.80 2.24 0.27
C PRO A 126 -9.12 3.59 -0.39
N SER A 127 -9.64 4.54 0.40
CA SER A 127 -9.89 5.92 -0.07
C SER A 127 -8.62 6.75 -0.13
N VAL A 128 -7.59 6.39 0.66
CA VAL A 128 -6.28 7.07 0.67
C VAL A 128 -5.17 6.04 0.63
N ILE A 129 -4.24 6.21 -0.31
CA ILE A 129 -3.04 5.37 -0.43
C ILE A 129 -1.80 6.23 -0.27
N LEU A 130 -0.89 5.75 0.56
CA LEU A 130 0.46 6.30 0.70
C LEU A 130 1.46 5.29 0.15
N MET A 131 2.33 5.72 -0.77
CA MET A 131 3.38 4.86 -1.37
C MET A 131 4.75 5.47 -1.12
N ASP A 132 5.64 4.70 -0.53
CA ASP A 132 7.02 5.11 -0.28
C ASP A 132 7.98 4.33 -1.21
N GLU A 133 8.46 4.99 -2.26
CA GLU A 133 9.36 4.44 -3.28
C GLU A 133 8.88 3.09 -3.88
N PRO A 134 7.63 2.99 -4.35
CA PRO A 134 7.04 1.70 -4.74
C PRO A 134 7.69 1.05 -5.95
N THR A 135 8.50 1.78 -6.72
CA THR A 135 9.17 1.27 -7.94
C THR A 135 10.55 0.66 -7.68
N ASN A 136 11.14 0.84 -6.49
CA ASN A 136 12.56 0.50 -6.24
C ASN A 136 12.91 -0.97 -6.47
N HIS A 137 12.00 -1.90 -6.17
CA HIS A 137 12.24 -3.33 -6.28
C HIS A 137 11.46 -3.99 -7.42
N LEU A 138 10.73 -3.20 -8.21
CA LEU A 138 9.95 -3.73 -9.33
C LEU A 138 10.81 -3.83 -10.59
N ASP A 139 10.61 -4.92 -11.31
CA ASP A 139 11.07 -5.08 -12.69
C ASP A 139 10.24 -4.19 -13.64
N SER A 140 10.61 -4.16 -14.92
CA SER A 140 9.93 -3.33 -15.92
C SER A 140 8.43 -3.68 -16.05
N SER A 141 8.08 -4.95 -15.94
CA SER A 141 6.69 -5.40 -16.05
C SER A 141 5.87 -4.98 -14.82
N GLY A 142 6.44 -5.10 -13.63
CA GLY A 142 5.82 -4.65 -12.38
C GLY A 142 5.63 -3.13 -12.33
N ARG A 143 6.61 -2.36 -12.82
CA ARG A 143 6.49 -0.90 -12.94
C ARG A 143 5.38 -0.51 -13.91
N GLN A 144 5.33 -1.13 -15.10
CA GLN A 144 4.27 -0.81 -16.07
C GLN A 144 2.88 -1.09 -15.48
N ARG A 145 2.71 -2.21 -14.78
CA ARG A 145 1.44 -2.54 -14.12
C ARG A 145 1.06 -1.52 -13.04
N LEU A 146 2.04 -1.03 -12.27
CA LEU A 146 1.81 0.05 -11.31
C LEU A 146 1.38 1.35 -12.00
N TYR A 147 2.02 1.71 -13.12
CA TYR A 147 1.65 2.91 -13.89
C TYR A 147 0.22 2.81 -14.41
N ASP A 148 -0.13 1.69 -15.05
CA ASP A 148 -1.48 1.44 -15.57
C ASP A 148 -2.53 1.46 -14.45
N TRP A 149 -2.17 1.02 -13.25
CA TRP A 149 -3.02 1.07 -12.06
C TRP A 149 -3.22 2.52 -11.59
N VAL A 150 -2.14 3.29 -11.46
CA VAL A 150 -2.17 4.70 -11.02
C VAL A 150 -3.00 5.56 -11.97
N GLU A 151 -2.88 5.36 -13.28
CA GLU A 151 -3.69 6.09 -14.29
C GLU A 151 -5.20 5.88 -14.12
N LYS A 152 -5.61 4.73 -13.60
CA LYS A 152 -7.03 4.38 -13.40
C LYS A 152 -7.56 4.76 -12.02
N TYR A 153 -6.67 4.96 -11.04
CA TYR A 153 -7.08 5.26 -9.68
C TYR A 153 -7.66 6.68 -9.56
N ARG A 154 -8.75 6.84 -8.81
CA ARG A 154 -9.52 8.11 -8.76
C ARG A 154 -9.72 8.66 -7.35
N SER A 155 -9.17 7.98 -6.34
CA SER A 155 -9.18 8.46 -4.96
C SER A 155 -7.85 9.14 -4.61
N THR A 156 -7.60 9.43 -3.34
CA THR A 156 -6.41 10.16 -2.92
C THR A 156 -5.16 9.27 -2.94
N LEU A 157 -4.13 9.72 -3.62
CA LEU A 157 -2.83 9.04 -3.73
C LEU A 157 -1.70 10.00 -3.38
N LEU A 158 -0.87 9.64 -2.40
CA LEU A 158 0.36 10.34 -2.06
C LEU A 158 1.55 9.41 -2.29
N VAL A 159 2.41 9.76 -3.24
CA VAL A 159 3.56 8.96 -3.64
C VAL A 159 4.85 9.71 -3.33
N VAL A 160 5.78 9.06 -2.64
CA VAL A 160 7.19 9.43 -2.60
C VAL A 160 7.91 8.59 -3.63
N SER A 161 8.55 9.20 -4.62
CA SER A 161 9.31 8.48 -5.64
C SER A 161 10.37 9.36 -6.30
N HIS A 162 11.40 8.71 -6.83
CA HIS A 162 12.38 9.27 -7.76
C HIS A 162 12.11 8.83 -9.22
N ASP A 163 11.11 8.01 -9.44
CA ASP A 163 10.71 7.53 -10.75
C ASP A 163 9.91 8.61 -11.49
N ARG A 164 10.56 9.20 -12.50
CA ARG A 164 9.97 10.31 -13.27
C ARG A 164 8.71 9.91 -14.04
N THR A 165 8.67 8.68 -14.54
CA THR A 165 7.49 8.17 -15.25
C THR A 165 6.30 8.13 -14.31
N LEU A 166 6.46 7.56 -13.12
CA LEU A 166 5.41 7.53 -12.10
C LEU A 166 4.98 8.95 -11.68
N LEU A 167 5.94 9.84 -11.44
CA LEU A 167 5.66 11.22 -11.00
C LEU A 167 4.91 12.03 -12.08
N ASN A 168 5.14 11.76 -13.36
CA ASN A 168 4.44 12.43 -14.45
C ASN A 168 2.98 11.99 -14.63
N LEU A 169 2.58 10.85 -14.04
CA LEU A 169 1.18 10.42 -14.00
C LEU A 169 0.36 11.18 -12.96
N LEU A 170 1.03 11.88 -12.04
CA LEU A 170 0.38 12.59 -10.94
C LEU A 170 0.14 14.05 -11.32
N PRO A 171 -1.07 14.61 -11.01
CA PRO A 171 -1.44 15.96 -11.44
C PRO A 171 -0.76 17.07 -10.65
N GLU A 172 -0.14 16.75 -9.52
CA GLU A 172 0.39 17.73 -8.58
C GLU A 172 1.67 17.24 -7.93
N ILE A 173 2.59 18.16 -7.66
CA ILE A 173 3.85 17.88 -6.98
C ILE A 173 3.91 18.69 -5.69
N CYS A 174 4.28 18.00 -4.60
CA CYS A 174 4.68 18.63 -3.34
C CYS A 174 6.17 18.41 -3.13
N GLU A 175 6.91 19.44 -2.77
CA GLU A 175 8.31 19.34 -2.43
C GLU A 175 8.54 19.58 -0.94
N LEU A 176 9.22 18.64 -0.28
CA LEU A 176 9.64 18.80 1.11
C LEU A 176 11.07 19.34 1.14
N GLU A 177 11.21 20.62 1.50
CA GLU A 177 12.50 21.29 1.65
C GLU A 177 12.55 22.10 2.94
N LYS A 178 13.64 22.00 3.71
CA LYS A 178 13.89 22.79 4.94
C LYS A 178 12.71 22.82 5.92
N HIS A 179 12.07 21.66 6.11
CA HIS A 179 10.89 21.47 6.97
C HIS A 179 9.61 22.22 6.51
N GLN A 180 9.56 22.60 5.25
CA GLN A 180 8.38 23.19 4.62
C GLN A 180 7.94 22.34 3.44
N ILE A 181 6.64 22.37 3.17
CA ILE A 181 6.06 21.75 2.00
C ILE A 181 5.71 22.86 1.01
N ASN A 182 6.37 22.84 -0.14
CA ASN A 182 6.05 23.71 -1.26
C ASN A 182 5.12 22.93 -2.21
N TYR A 183 4.08 23.61 -2.69
CA TYR A 183 3.06 23.01 -3.52
C TYR A 183 3.14 23.53 -4.96
N TYR A 184 3.16 22.62 -5.93
CA TYR A 184 3.23 22.94 -7.35
C TYR A 184 2.04 22.30 -8.07
N GLY A 185 1.19 23.12 -8.70
CA GLY A 185 0.08 22.66 -9.51
C GLY A 185 0.56 22.26 -10.89
N GLY A 186 0.77 20.96 -11.11
CA GLY A 186 1.26 20.39 -12.36
C GLY A 186 2.03 19.09 -12.11
N ASN A 187 2.31 18.35 -13.18
CA ASN A 187 3.08 17.12 -13.11
C ASN A 187 4.59 17.38 -12.87
N TYR A 188 5.40 16.31 -12.87
CA TYR A 188 6.84 16.43 -12.61
C TYR A 188 7.61 17.21 -13.66
N GLU A 189 7.20 17.17 -14.93
CA GLU A 189 7.83 17.99 -15.99
C GLU A 189 7.61 19.47 -15.73
N PHE A 190 6.39 19.87 -15.42
CA PHE A 190 6.08 21.27 -15.06
C PHE A 190 6.87 21.76 -13.83
N TYR A 191 7.05 20.90 -12.82
CA TYR A 191 7.84 21.24 -11.62
C TYR A 191 9.32 21.51 -11.95
N LYS A 192 9.87 20.93 -13.03
CA LYS A 192 11.28 21.06 -13.42
C LYS A 192 11.58 22.30 -14.28
N GLU A 193 10.58 22.93 -14.85
CA GLU A 193 10.70 24.20 -15.58
C GLU A 193 10.89 25.39 -14.64
#